data_492c2ce6a3975004180ec1fd243d7642
#
_entry.id   492c2ce6a3975004180ec1fd243d7642
#
_cell.length_a   1.000
_cell.length_b   1.000
_cell.length_c   1.000
_cell.angle_alpha   90.00
_cell.angle_beta   90.00
_cell.angle_gamma   90.00
#
_symmetry.space_group_name_H-M   'P 1'
#
loop_
_entity.id
_entity.type
_entity.pdbx_description
1 polymer ?
#
loop_
_entity_poly.entity_id
_entity_poly.type
_entity_poly.pdbx_seq_one_letter_code
_entity_poly.pdbx_strand_id
1 'polypeptide(L)'
;MSMNNIPQSTTLSDTTAGTSCFDANHIDVTTIEDLEQVGSDKWTRYPGCIGAFIAEMDYGLAPCVAEAIEEATERGALGYIPDPWKKEVARSCAAWQRRYGWEVDPTCIRPVPDVLEAFEVFLREIVRAGNSIVVPTPAYMPFLSVPRLYGVEVLEIPMLCAGAGESSGRNDEWLFDFDAIEQAFANGCHAFVLCNPHNPIGKVLTREEMLRLSDLAAKYDVRIFSDEIHAPFVYQGHTHVPFASINRQTAMQAFTSTSASKSFNIPGTKCAQVILTNPDDLELWMRNAEWSEHQTATIGAIATTAAYDGGAAWFEGVMAYIERNIALVNEQMRTRFAKVRYVEPQGTYIAWLDFSPLGIGDPANYFFKKANVALTDGRECGEVGRGCVRMNFAMPYPLLEECFDRMAVALEADGLL
;
A
#
# COMPACT_ATOMS: atom_id res chain seq x y z
N MET A 1 36.59 34.72 -21.06
CA MET A 1 37.45 34.55 -19.88
C MET A 1 36.51 34.30 -18.73
N SER A 2 36.46 33.22 -18.06
CA SER A 2 37.16 31.96 -17.90
C SER A 2 36.11 30.94 -17.43
N MET A 3 35.96 29.85 -18.12
CA MET A 3 35.33 28.64 -17.61
C MET A 3 36.23 28.09 -16.51
N ASN A 4 35.67 27.60 -15.40
CA ASN A 4 36.30 26.50 -14.71
C ASN A 4 35.43 25.88 -13.62
N ASN A 5 35.39 24.58 -13.79
CA ASN A 5 35.45 23.47 -12.85
C ASN A 5 34.18 23.07 -12.11
N ILE A 6 33.51 22.15 -12.78
CA ILE A 6 32.71 21.09 -12.14
C ILE A 6 33.70 20.05 -11.63
N PRO A 7 33.69 19.64 -10.37
CA PRO A 7 34.47 18.50 -9.89
C PRO A 7 33.95 17.21 -10.50
N GLN A 8 34.84 16.42 -11.09
CA GLN A 8 34.56 15.07 -11.59
C GLN A 8 34.24 14.14 -10.45
N SER A 9 33.22 13.32 -10.68
CA SER A 9 32.79 12.21 -9.82
C SER A 9 33.96 11.32 -9.41
N THR A 10 34.22 11.22 -8.13
CA THR A 10 34.99 10.14 -7.52
C THR A 10 34.20 8.86 -7.63
N THR A 11 34.75 7.90 -8.35
CA THR A 11 34.30 6.51 -8.36
C THR A 11 34.34 5.93 -6.96
N LEU A 12 33.16 5.65 -6.38
CA LEU A 12 33.05 4.87 -5.16
C LEU A 12 33.45 3.43 -5.48
N SER A 13 34.52 2.98 -4.86
CA SER A 13 35.01 1.60 -4.89
C SER A 13 34.02 0.67 -4.19
N ASP A 14 33.75 -0.46 -4.85
CA ASP A 14 33.15 -1.65 -4.23
C ASP A 14 33.88 -2.01 -2.93
N THR A 15 33.22 -1.79 -1.80
CA THR A 15 33.59 -2.46 -0.54
C THR A 15 32.41 -2.52 0.41
N THR A 16 32.22 -3.71 0.91
CA THR A 16 31.46 -4.17 2.07
C THR A 16 30.00 -4.57 1.83
N ALA A 17 29.80 -5.88 1.95
CA ALA A 17 28.54 -6.47 2.36
C ALA A 17 28.10 -5.80 3.68
N GLY A 18 27.27 -4.77 3.59
CA GLY A 18 26.76 -4.02 4.72
C GLY A 18 25.86 -4.91 5.56
N THR A 19 26.19 -5.06 6.83
CA THR A 19 25.22 -5.45 7.87
C THR A 19 23.96 -4.60 7.68
N SER A 20 22.78 -5.26 7.63
CA SER A 20 21.49 -4.59 7.60
C SER A 20 21.48 -3.48 8.68
N CYS A 21 21.23 -2.23 8.28
CA CYS A 21 21.09 -1.11 9.21
C CYS A 21 19.74 -1.09 9.92
N PHE A 22 18.92 -2.13 9.74
CA PHE A 22 17.66 -2.37 10.43
C PHE A 22 17.95 -3.08 11.77
N ASP A 23 17.56 -2.45 12.87
CA ASP A 23 17.81 -2.97 14.23
C ASP A 23 16.53 -3.56 14.85
N ALA A 24 16.31 -4.85 14.62
CA ALA A 24 15.18 -5.59 15.20
C ALA A 24 15.18 -5.60 16.72
N ASN A 25 16.37 -5.60 17.37
CA ASN A 25 16.44 -5.62 18.83
C ASN A 25 15.98 -4.29 19.43
N HIS A 26 16.31 -3.18 18.78
CA HIS A 26 15.81 -1.86 19.20
C HIS A 26 14.29 -1.79 19.06
N ILE A 27 13.73 -2.33 17.97
CA ILE A 27 12.28 -2.36 17.76
C ILE A 27 11.59 -3.23 18.80
N ASP A 28 12.14 -4.39 19.15
CA ASP A 28 11.55 -5.31 20.15
C ASP A 28 11.47 -4.72 21.57
N VAL A 29 12.23 -3.67 21.88
CA VAL A 29 12.17 -2.99 23.19
C VAL A 29 11.38 -1.69 23.18
N THR A 30 10.84 -1.29 22.01
CA THR A 30 10.05 -0.06 21.86
C THR A 30 8.69 -0.22 22.53
N THR A 31 8.35 0.71 23.41
CA THR A 31 7.11 0.71 24.20
C THR A 31 6.00 1.54 23.55
N ILE A 32 4.77 1.43 24.06
CA ILE A 32 3.65 2.29 23.64
C ILE A 32 3.98 3.76 23.91
N GLU A 33 4.57 4.06 25.06
CA GLU A 33 4.97 5.42 25.44
C GLU A 33 6.00 6.01 24.48
N ASP A 34 6.96 5.21 24.01
CA ASP A 34 7.94 5.66 23.01
C ASP A 34 7.24 5.99 21.67
N LEU A 35 6.28 5.16 21.24
CA LEU A 35 5.53 5.36 20.01
C LEU A 35 4.57 6.55 20.10
N GLU A 36 3.96 6.80 21.26
CA GLU A 36 3.18 8.01 21.52
C GLU A 36 4.07 9.27 21.46
N GLN A 37 5.32 9.21 21.94
CA GLN A 37 6.26 10.33 21.84
C GLN A 37 6.70 10.62 20.40
N VAL A 38 6.78 9.62 19.52
CA VAL A 38 6.99 9.83 18.06
C VAL A 38 5.89 10.71 17.48
N GLY A 39 4.66 10.60 18.02
CA GLY A 39 3.57 11.53 17.72
C GLY A 39 2.80 11.20 16.44
N SER A 40 2.90 9.99 15.90
CA SER A 40 2.10 9.57 14.76
C SER A 40 0.61 9.47 15.13
N ASP A 41 -0.27 9.69 14.15
CA ASP A 41 -1.71 9.58 14.36
C ASP A 41 -2.15 8.17 14.81
N LYS A 42 -1.40 7.15 14.41
CA LYS A 42 -1.60 5.76 14.82
C LYS A 42 -1.55 5.57 16.35
N TRP A 43 -0.69 6.30 17.06
CA TRP A 43 -0.47 6.13 18.50
C TRP A 43 -1.07 7.26 19.34
N THR A 44 -1.30 8.44 18.77
CA THR A 44 -1.79 9.61 19.51
C THR A 44 -3.30 9.80 19.44
N ARG A 45 -4.00 9.22 18.45
CA ARG A 45 -5.46 9.35 18.31
C ARG A 45 -6.21 8.70 19.46
N TYR A 46 -5.72 7.57 19.98
CA TYR A 46 -6.32 6.78 21.05
C TYR A 46 -5.28 6.42 22.11
N PRO A 47 -4.90 7.38 23.00
CA PRO A 47 -3.84 7.18 23.99
C PRO A 47 -4.11 5.94 24.88
N GLY A 48 -3.06 5.14 25.13
CA GLY A 48 -3.12 3.89 25.89
C GLY A 48 -3.72 2.68 25.17
N CYS A 49 -4.18 2.85 23.91
CA CYS A 49 -4.59 1.74 23.06
C CYS A 49 -3.41 1.25 22.21
N ILE A 50 -3.43 -0.04 21.86
CA ILE A 50 -2.57 -0.55 20.79
C ILE A 50 -3.15 -0.10 19.45
N GLY A 51 -2.39 0.71 18.70
CA GLY A 51 -2.79 1.25 17.40
C GLY A 51 -2.55 0.25 16.27
N ALA A 52 -3.60 -0.39 15.77
CA ALA A 52 -3.55 -1.34 14.66
C ALA A 52 -4.46 -0.95 13.48
N PHE A 53 -4.88 0.33 13.38
CA PHE A 53 -5.87 0.82 12.41
C PHE A 53 -5.27 1.60 11.23
N ILE A 54 -4.14 2.28 11.39
CA ILE A 54 -3.47 3.03 10.30
C ILE A 54 -2.36 2.18 9.70
N ALA A 55 -2.25 2.18 8.36
CA ALA A 55 -1.19 1.49 7.63
C ALA A 55 0.12 2.29 7.64
N GLU A 56 0.73 2.39 8.82
CA GLU A 56 2.08 2.90 9.12
C GLU A 56 2.87 1.83 9.86
N MET A 57 4.19 1.79 9.66
CA MET A 57 5.08 0.88 10.38
C MET A 57 5.71 1.59 11.58
N ASP A 58 6.00 0.83 12.63
CA ASP A 58 6.63 1.35 13.85
C ASP A 58 8.14 1.03 13.91
N TYR A 59 8.81 1.08 12.75
CA TYR A 59 10.19 0.62 12.57
C TYR A 59 11.19 1.77 12.34
N GLY A 60 10.75 3.02 12.56
CA GLY A 60 11.58 4.20 12.34
C GLY A 60 11.81 4.51 10.86
N LEU A 61 12.91 5.17 10.56
CA LEU A 61 13.32 5.59 9.22
C LEU A 61 14.57 4.83 8.77
N ALA A 62 14.67 4.58 7.46
CA ALA A 62 15.92 4.13 6.87
C ALA A 62 17.01 5.21 7.08
N PRO A 63 18.25 4.87 7.49
CA PRO A 63 19.32 5.84 7.74
C PRO A 63 19.57 6.77 6.54
N CYS A 64 19.60 6.25 5.31
CA CYS A 64 19.78 7.06 4.11
C CYS A 64 18.67 8.11 3.91
N VAL A 65 17.46 7.82 4.37
CA VAL A 65 16.32 8.76 4.33
C VAL A 65 16.50 9.84 5.39
N ALA A 66 16.87 9.45 6.62
CA ALA A 66 17.09 10.38 7.72
C ALA A 66 18.23 11.36 7.37
N GLU A 67 19.36 10.84 6.90
CA GLU A 67 20.52 11.64 6.46
C GLU A 67 20.16 12.62 5.33
N ALA A 68 19.40 12.17 4.33
CA ALA A 68 19.01 13.02 3.22
C ALA A 68 18.06 14.16 3.65
N ILE A 69 17.17 13.90 4.62
CA ILE A 69 16.28 14.92 5.21
C ILE A 69 17.09 15.93 6.02
N GLU A 70 18.04 15.45 6.84
CA GLU A 70 18.92 16.33 7.64
C GLU A 70 19.73 17.25 6.73
N GLU A 71 20.43 16.72 5.74
CA GLU A 71 21.18 17.51 4.77
C GLU A 71 20.31 18.51 4.01
N ALA A 72 19.10 18.14 3.62
CA ALA A 72 18.17 19.05 2.94
C ALA A 72 17.78 20.21 3.85
N THR A 73 17.56 19.94 5.13
CA THR A 73 17.21 20.94 6.13
C THR A 73 18.38 21.87 6.41
N GLU A 74 19.61 21.36 6.58
CA GLU A 74 20.82 22.16 6.77
C GLU A 74 21.08 23.11 5.59
N ARG A 75 20.81 22.65 4.37
CA ARG A 75 20.95 23.50 3.15
C ARG A 75 19.77 24.45 2.95
N GLY A 76 18.71 24.37 3.73
CA GLY A 76 17.48 25.14 3.53
C GLY A 76 16.70 24.75 2.26
N ALA A 77 16.81 23.50 1.79
CA ALA A 77 16.20 23.02 0.54
C ALA A 77 14.71 22.69 0.71
N LEU A 78 13.90 23.64 1.21
CA LEU A 78 12.48 23.48 1.53
C LEU A 78 11.55 24.35 0.63
N GLY A 79 12.07 24.87 -0.49
CA GLY A 79 11.29 25.59 -1.49
C GLY A 79 10.42 24.66 -2.35
N TYR A 80 9.79 25.22 -3.38
CA TYR A 80 9.04 24.44 -4.36
C TYR A 80 9.92 23.42 -5.08
N ILE A 81 9.33 22.29 -5.44
CA ILE A 81 10.06 21.22 -6.14
C ILE A 81 10.58 21.68 -7.51
N PRO A 82 11.89 21.72 -7.74
CA PRO A 82 12.44 22.09 -9.04
C PRO A 82 12.51 20.89 -9.99
N ASP A 83 12.50 21.14 -11.31
CA ASP A 83 12.57 20.09 -12.35
C ASP A 83 13.70 19.08 -12.19
N PRO A 84 14.93 19.42 -11.73
CA PRO A 84 15.96 18.42 -11.48
C PRO A 84 15.53 17.36 -10.47
N TRP A 85 14.85 17.75 -9.38
CA TRP A 85 14.35 16.79 -8.37
C TRP A 85 13.21 15.94 -8.89
N LYS A 86 12.30 16.48 -9.73
CA LYS A 86 11.27 15.68 -10.39
C LYS A 86 11.90 14.57 -11.27
N LYS A 87 12.94 14.91 -12.03
CA LYS A 87 13.66 13.94 -12.87
C LYS A 87 14.41 12.91 -12.05
N GLU A 88 14.98 13.31 -10.93
CA GLU A 88 15.71 12.42 -10.04
C GLU A 88 14.78 11.39 -9.38
N VAL A 89 13.63 11.82 -8.87
CA VAL A 89 12.58 10.92 -8.38
C VAL A 89 12.15 9.92 -9.47
N ALA A 90 11.91 10.41 -10.69
CA ALA A 90 11.51 9.56 -11.80
C ALA A 90 12.58 8.51 -12.15
N ARG A 91 13.86 8.92 -12.17
CA ARG A 91 15.01 8.02 -12.39
C ARG A 91 15.09 6.94 -11.29
N SER A 92 15.02 7.36 -10.03
CA SER A 92 15.13 6.44 -8.88
C SER A 92 13.94 5.48 -8.83
N CYS A 93 12.72 5.97 -9.13
CA CYS A 93 11.54 5.13 -9.24
C CYS A 93 11.70 4.09 -10.37
N ALA A 94 12.15 4.50 -11.56
CA ALA A 94 12.39 3.57 -12.66
C ALA A 94 13.46 2.51 -12.29
N ALA A 95 14.52 2.92 -11.59
CA ALA A 95 15.54 1.99 -11.09
C ALA A 95 14.95 1.00 -10.07
N TRP A 96 14.06 1.47 -9.19
CA TRP A 96 13.37 0.62 -8.21
C TRP A 96 12.44 -0.40 -8.88
N GLN A 97 11.77 -0.05 -9.99
CA GLN A 97 10.89 -0.97 -10.73
C GLN A 97 11.62 -2.15 -11.36
N ARG A 98 12.95 -2.04 -11.61
CA ARG A 98 13.75 -3.17 -12.11
C ARG A 98 13.75 -4.38 -11.19
N ARG A 99 13.51 -4.21 -9.90
CA ARG A 99 13.38 -5.33 -8.95
C ARG A 99 12.23 -6.28 -9.29
N TYR A 100 11.22 -5.78 -10.03
CA TYR A 100 10.08 -6.56 -10.55
C TYR A 100 10.29 -6.99 -12.00
N GLY A 101 11.47 -6.78 -12.57
CA GLY A 101 11.77 -7.05 -13.98
C GLY A 101 11.15 -6.04 -14.95
N TRP A 102 10.72 -4.86 -14.45
CA TRP A 102 10.10 -3.84 -15.28
C TRP A 102 11.08 -2.71 -15.63
N GLU A 103 11.43 -2.64 -16.92
CA GLU A 103 12.21 -1.53 -17.49
C GLU A 103 11.25 -0.45 -17.98
N VAL A 104 11.02 0.57 -17.17
CA VAL A 104 10.17 1.72 -17.52
C VAL A 104 11.02 2.93 -17.82
N ASP A 105 10.61 3.71 -18.85
CA ASP A 105 11.27 4.97 -19.19
C ASP A 105 10.97 6.01 -18.11
N PRO A 106 11.98 6.62 -17.47
CA PRO A 106 11.76 7.68 -16.49
C PRO A 106 10.91 8.86 -17.00
N THR A 107 10.89 9.11 -18.32
CA THR A 107 10.06 10.17 -18.91
C THR A 107 8.56 9.91 -18.80
N CYS A 108 8.15 8.66 -18.55
CA CYS A 108 6.76 8.27 -18.28
C CYS A 108 6.38 8.44 -16.81
N ILE A 109 7.30 8.82 -15.93
CA ILE A 109 7.08 8.89 -14.47
C ILE A 109 6.93 10.35 -14.05
N ARG A 110 5.87 10.63 -13.29
CA ARG A 110 5.56 11.96 -12.77
C ARG A 110 5.40 11.92 -11.26
N PRO A 111 6.03 12.85 -10.51
CA PRO A 111 5.81 12.93 -9.07
C PRO A 111 4.44 13.55 -8.76
N VAL A 112 3.83 13.07 -7.68
CA VAL A 112 2.59 13.59 -7.11
C VAL A 112 2.70 13.54 -5.58
N PRO A 113 1.87 14.30 -4.82
CA PRO A 113 1.97 14.31 -3.36
C PRO A 113 1.67 12.93 -2.72
N ASP A 114 0.72 12.20 -3.26
CA ASP A 114 0.38 10.85 -2.82
C ASP A 114 -0.38 10.08 -3.91
N VAL A 115 -0.64 8.80 -3.64
CA VAL A 115 -1.36 7.90 -4.57
C VAL A 115 -2.81 8.35 -4.79
N LEU A 116 -3.43 9.00 -3.79
CA LEU A 116 -4.80 9.50 -3.91
C LEU A 116 -4.90 10.67 -4.89
N GLU A 117 -3.90 11.58 -4.93
CA GLU A 117 -3.87 12.61 -5.98
C GLU A 117 -3.79 11.99 -7.38
N ALA A 118 -2.97 10.93 -7.56
CA ALA A 118 -2.95 10.18 -8.83
C ALA A 118 -4.33 9.59 -9.16
N PHE A 119 -5.03 9.05 -8.16
CA PHE A 119 -6.38 8.53 -8.31
C PHE A 119 -7.40 9.63 -8.64
N GLU A 120 -7.31 10.78 -8.00
CA GLU A 120 -8.17 11.94 -8.28
C GLU A 120 -7.98 12.45 -9.71
N VAL A 121 -6.73 12.50 -10.20
CA VAL A 121 -6.46 12.83 -11.61
C VAL A 121 -7.08 11.79 -12.53
N PHE A 122 -6.95 10.50 -12.24
CA PHE A 122 -7.58 9.43 -13.01
C PHE A 122 -9.12 9.59 -13.06
N LEU A 123 -9.75 9.88 -11.92
CA LEU A 123 -11.20 10.11 -11.85
C LEU A 123 -11.63 11.33 -12.66
N ARG A 124 -10.90 12.43 -12.55
CA ARG A 124 -11.24 13.71 -13.18
C ARG A 124 -11.01 13.69 -14.69
N GLU A 125 -9.89 13.14 -15.14
CA GLU A 125 -9.44 13.27 -16.52
C GLU A 125 -9.79 12.04 -17.38
N ILE A 126 -9.81 10.83 -16.80
CA ILE A 126 -10.06 9.57 -17.52
C ILE A 126 -11.51 9.13 -17.33
N VAL A 127 -11.94 8.92 -16.07
CA VAL A 127 -13.30 8.39 -15.79
C VAL A 127 -14.36 9.43 -16.06
N ARG A 128 -14.22 10.62 -15.50
CA ARG A 128 -15.11 11.80 -15.61
C ARG A 128 -16.47 11.61 -14.93
N ALA A 129 -17.03 12.73 -14.47
CA ALA A 129 -18.33 12.77 -13.83
C ALA A 129 -19.45 12.15 -14.69
N GLY A 130 -20.37 11.46 -14.04
CA GLY A 130 -21.51 10.77 -14.69
C GLY A 130 -21.19 9.35 -15.17
N ASN A 131 -19.94 8.90 -15.05
CA ASN A 131 -19.54 7.51 -15.32
C ASN A 131 -19.37 6.73 -14.01
N SER A 132 -19.03 5.45 -14.13
CA SER A 132 -18.84 4.54 -13.01
C SER A 132 -17.45 3.88 -13.02
N ILE A 133 -17.05 3.39 -11.84
CA ILE A 133 -15.81 2.64 -11.64
C ILE A 133 -16.08 1.39 -10.82
N VAL A 134 -15.56 0.25 -11.26
CA VAL A 134 -15.60 -1.00 -10.48
C VAL A 134 -14.52 -0.95 -9.40
N VAL A 135 -14.91 -1.25 -8.17
CA VAL A 135 -14.02 -1.42 -7.03
C VAL A 135 -14.24 -2.81 -6.43
N PRO A 136 -13.27 -3.74 -6.55
CA PRO A 136 -13.34 -5.03 -5.85
C PRO A 136 -13.30 -4.81 -4.34
N THR A 137 -14.27 -5.38 -3.60
CA THR A 137 -14.37 -5.24 -2.14
C THR A 137 -14.14 -6.56 -1.40
N PRO A 138 -13.57 -6.53 -0.15
CA PRO A 138 -13.23 -5.33 0.64
C PRO A 138 -12.08 -4.55 0.00
N ALA A 139 -12.12 -3.21 0.10
CA ALA A 139 -11.19 -2.31 -0.56
C ALA A 139 -10.57 -1.28 0.39
N TYR A 140 -9.51 -0.63 -0.02
CA TYR A 140 -9.00 0.57 0.65
C TYR A 140 -10.07 1.68 0.61
N MET A 141 -10.43 2.20 1.78
CA MET A 141 -11.60 3.06 2.00
C MET A 141 -11.73 4.25 1.03
N PRO A 142 -10.64 4.96 0.69
CA PRO A 142 -10.70 6.06 -0.26
C PRO A 142 -11.16 5.66 -1.67
N PHE A 143 -10.95 4.41 -2.10
CA PHE A 143 -11.48 3.95 -3.39
C PHE A 143 -13.01 3.91 -3.42
N LEU A 144 -13.66 3.84 -2.26
CA LEU A 144 -15.12 3.86 -2.12
C LEU A 144 -15.68 5.28 -1.93
N SER A 145 -14.90 6.18 -1.31
CA SER A 145 -15.38 7.51 -0.94
C SER A 145 -14.97 8.62 -1.93
N VAL A 146 -13.73 8.60 -2.42
CA VAL A 146 -13.18 9.66 -3.29
C VAL A 146 -13.91 9.77 -4.64
N PRO A 147 -14.30 8.68 -5.35
CA PRO A 147 -15.00 8.81 -6.63
C PRO A 147 -16.28 9.64 -6.54
N ARG A 148 -17.01 9.54 -5.43
CA ARG A 148 -18.25 10.30 -5.19
C ARG A 148 -18.02 11.80 -5.18
N LEU A 149 -16.84 12.26 -4.73
CA LEU A 149 -16.47 13.69 -4.74
C LEU A 149 -16.31 14.24 -6.17
N TYR A 150 -16.03 13.35 -7.12
CA TYR A 150 -15.86 13.67 -8.55
C TYR A 150 -17.10 13.31 -9.39
N GLY A 151 -18.22 12.95 -8.74
CA GLY A 151 -19.46 12.57 -9.44
C GLY A 151 -19.36 11.24 -10.21
N VAL A 152 -18.45 10.35 -9.76
CA VAL A 152 -18.26 9.02 -10.30
C VAL A 152 -18.96 8.01 -9.40
N GLU A 153 -19.79 7.14 -10.01
CA GLU A 153 -20.46 6.05 -9.29
C GLU A 153 -19.49 4.92 -8.98
N VAL A 154 -19.55 4.39 -7.75
CA VAL A 154 -18.76 3.21 -7.34
C VAL A 154 -19.63 1.97 -7.47
N LEU A 155 -19.19 1.03 -8.28
CA LEU A 155 -19.75 -0.31 -8.40
C LEU A 155 -18.91 -1.27 -7.55
N GLU A 156 -19.35 -1.53 -6.33
CA GLU A 156 -18.71 -2.49 -5.44
C GLU A 156 -18.96 -3.91 -5.94
N ILE A 157 -17.90 -4.65 -6.25
CA ILE A 157 -17.98 -6.07 -6.62
C ILE A 157 -17.26 -6.87 -5.54
N PRO A 158 -18.00 -7.65 -4.72
CA PRO A 158 -17.40 -8.49 -3.70
C PRO A 158 -16.42 -9.50 -4.30
N MET A 159 -15.23 -9.59 -3.74
CA MET A 159 -14.32 -10.69 -4.04
C MET A 159 -14.85 -11.99 -3.43
N LEU A 160 -14.66 -13.07 -4.15
CA LEU A 160 -15.04 -14.41 -3.71
C LEU A 160 -13.92 -14.98 -2.80
N CYS A 161 -14.30 -15.63 -1.72
CA CYS A 161 -13.38 -16.41 -0.89
C CYS A 161 -13.59 -17.89 -1.20
N ALA A 162 -12.71 -18.47 -2.00
CA ALA A 162 -12.75 -19.91 -2.31
C ALA A 162 -12.19 -20.69 -1.11
N GLY A 163 -12.89 -21.76 -0.72
CA GLY A 163 -12.50 -22.60 0.41
C GLY A 163 -13.13 -22.22 1.75
N ALA A 164 -13.90 -21.14 1.84
CA ALA A 164 -14.62 -20.71 3.06
C ALA A 164 -15.72 -21.72 3.45
N GLY A 165 -15.32 -22.95 3.71
CA GLY A 165 -16.10 -24.00 4.38
C GLY A 165 -15.99 -23.88 5.91
N GLU A 166 -16.59 -24.83 6.65
CA GLU A 166 -16.72 -24.82 8.11
C GLU A 166 -15.40 -24.81 8.92
N SER A 167 -14.23 -24.79 8.26
CA SER A 167 -12.91 -24.63 8.89
C SER A 167 -12.00 -23.78 8.02
N SER A 168 -11.49 -22.69 8.57
CA SER A 168 -10.41 -21.89 7.95
C SER A 168 -9.21 -22.78 7.65
N GLY A 169 -8.92 -23.01 6.36
CA GLY A 169 -7.84 -23.87 5.89
C GLY A 169 -6.79 -23.08 5.12
N ARG A 170 -5.55 -23.61 5.10
CA ARG A 170 -4.41 -23.05 4.34
C ARG A 170 -4.63 -22.92 2.82
N ASN A 171 -5.79 -23.36 2.31
CA ASN A 171 -6.13 -23.34 0.89
C ASN A 171 -7.22 -22.34 0.55
N ASP A 172 -7.64 -21.49 1.51
CA ASP A 172 -8.60 -20.43 1.22
C ASP A 172 -7.90 -19.35 0.40
N GLU A 173 -8.56 -18.87 -0.63
CA GLU A 173 -8.03 -17.86 -1.53
C GLU A 173 -9.09 -16.84 -1.92
N TRP A 174 -8.67 -15.58 -2.01
CA TRP A 174 -9.48 -14.51 -2.56
C TRP A 174 -9.40 -14.49 -4.09
N LEU A 175 -10.55 -14.42 -4.74
CA LEU A 175 -10.67 -14.41 -6.20
C LEU A 175 -11.54 -13.25 -6.67
N PHE A 176 -11.26 -12.72 -7.85
CA PHE A 176 -12.19 -11.84 -8.52
C PHE A 176 -13.45 -12.58 -8.99
N ASP A 177 -14.62 -11.98 -8.78
CA ASP A 177 -15.85 -12.41 -9.48
C ASP A 177 -15.82 -11.86 -10.92
N PHE A 178 -15.16 -12.58 -11.81
CA PHE A 178 -15.01 -12.17 -13.19
C PHE A 178 -16.33 -12.08 -13.95
N ASP A 179 -17.34 -12.85 -13.56
CA ASP A 179 -18.65 -12.81 -14.21
C ASP A 179 -19.38 -11.51 -13.85
N ALA A 180 -19.33 -11.11 -12.57
CA ALA A 180 -19.87 -9.84 -12.12
C ALA A 180 -19.08 -8.64 -12.70
N ILE A 181 -17.76 -8.75 -12.80
CA ILE A 181 -16.90 -7.73 -13.44
C ILE A 181 -17.28 -7.57 -14.91
N GLU A 182 -17.38 -8.67 -15.66
CA GLU A 182 -17.78 -8.63 -17.07
C GLU A 182 -19.16 -8.03 -17.26
N GLN A 183 -20.11 -8.35 -16.39
CA GLN A 183 -21.45 -7.76 -16.43
C GLN A 183 -21.42 -6.24 -16.21
N ALA A 184 -20.62 -5.76 -15.24
CA ALA A 184 -20.47 -4.33 -15.00
C ALA A 184 -19.88 -3.60 -16.22
N PHE A 185 -18.87 -4.17 -16.85
CA PHE A 185 -18.26 -3.62 -18.07
C PHE A 185 -19.26 -3.61 -19.25
N ALA A 186 -20.00 -4.71 -19.45
CA ALA A 186 -21.03 -4.81 -20.49
C ALA A 186 -22.18 -3.80 -20.28
N ASN A 187 -22.43 -3.40 -19.03
CA ASN A 187 -23.43 -2.37 -18.69
C ASN A 187 -22.88 -0.93 -18.78
N GLY A 188 -21.65 -0.74 -19.28
CA GLY A 188 -21.10 0.58 -19.59
C GLY A 188 -20.21 1.16 -18.49
N CYS A 189 -19.68 0.34 -17.58
CA CYS A 189 -18.61 0.77 -16.70
C CYS A 189 -17.27 0.70 -17.44
N HIS A 190 -16.55 1.82 -17.52
CA HIS A 190 -15.31 1.94 -18.30
C HIS A 190 -14.06 2.13 -17.44
N ALA A 191 -14.15 1.89 -16.12
CA ALA A 191 -13.01 2.02 -15.21
C ALA A 191 -12.99 0.93 -14.13
N PHE A 192 -11.79 0.54 -13.70
CA PHE A 192 -11.56 -0.49 -12.69
C PHE A 192 -10.40 -0.09 -11.77
N VAL A 193 -10.53 -0.34 -10.48
CA VAL A 193 -9.44 -0.18 -9.50
C VAL A 193 -8.75 -1.53 -9.30
N LEU A 194 -7.50 -1.61 -9.66
CA LEU A 194 -6.61 -2.74 -9.43
C LEU A 194 -5.63 -2.39 -8.32
N CYS A 195 -5.86 -2.85 -7.09
CA CYS A 195 -4.92 -2.73 -5.99
C CYS A 195 -4.10 -4.03 -5.89
N ASN A 196 -2.78 -3.96 -6.06
CA ASN A 196 -1.94 -5.17 -6.07
C ASN A 196 -0.55 -4.93 -5.45
N PRO A 197 -0.21 -5.53 -4.32
CA PRO A 197 -1.03 -6.39 -3.43
C PRO A 197 -2.27 -5.70 -2.89
N HIS A 198 -3.36 -6.46 -2.72
CA HIS A 198 -4.69 -5.92 -2.45
C HIS A 198 -4.90 -5.58 -0.96
N ASN A 199 -5.06 -4.32 -0.65
CA ASN A 199 -5.45 -3.83 0.67
C ASN A 199 -7.00 -3.85 0.79
N PRO A 200 -7.62 -4.57 1.77
CA PRO A 200 -7.01 -5.01 3.03
C PRO A 200 -6.68 -6.52 3.14
N ILE A 201 -6.90 -7.32 2.13
CA ILE A 201 -6.87 -8.79 2.23
C ILE A 201 -5.49 -9.41 1.95
N GLY A 202 -4.52 -8.62 1.52
CA GLY A 202 -3.16 -9.07 1.27
C GLY A 202 -2.99 -10.01 0.07
N LYS A 203 -4.01 -10.14 -0.82
CA LYS A 203 -3.86 -10.95 -2.03
C LYS A 203 -2.82 -10.34 -2.97
N VAL A 204 -1.95 -11.19 -3.51
CA VAL A 204 -1.06 -10.87 -4.62
C VAL A 204 -1.65 -11.51 -5.88
N LEU A 205 -2.03 -10.67 -6.85
CA LEU A 205 -2.66 -11.15 -8.07
C LEU A 205 -1.66 -11.88 -8.95
N THR A 206 -2.10 -12.99 -9.51
CA THR A 206 -1.31 -13.76 -10.47
C THR A 206 -1.29 -13.05 -11.83
N ARG A 207 -0.27 -13.36 -12.64
CA ARG A 207 -0.20 -12.88 -14.02
C ARG A 207 -1.42 -13.31 -14.84
N GLU A 208 -1.93 -14.50 -14.62
CA GLU A 208 -3.09 -15.07 -15.30
C GLU A 208 -4.38 -14.33 -14.96
N GLU A 209 -4.61 -14.00 -13.68
CA GLU A 209 -5.75 -13.18 -13.25
C GLU A 209 -5.70 -11.80 -13.88
N MET A 210 -4.52 -11.17 -13.90
CA MET A 210 -4.34 -9.84 -14.50
C MET A 210 -4.50 -9.85 -16.02
N LEU A 211 -4.08 -10.91 -16.72
CA LEU A 211 -4.32 -11.07 -18.16
C LEU A 211 -5.81 -11.26 -18.45
N ARG A 212 -6.51 -12.07 -17.66
CA ARG A 212 -7.97 -12.24 -17.80
C ARG A 212 -8.70 -10.90 -17.60
N LEU A 213 -8.31 -10.12 -16.60
CA LEU A 213 -8.85 -8.78 -16.39
C LEU A 213 -8.55 -7.87 -17.60
N SER A 214 -7.33 -7.89 -18.11
CA SER A 214 -6.92 -7.10 -19.26
C SER A 214 -7.70 -7.46 -20.53
N ASP A 215 -7.99 -8.74 -20.77
CA ASP A 215 -8.78 -9.18 -21.93
C ASP A 215 -10.23 -8.71 -21.83
N LEU A 216 -10.83 -8.76 -20.64
CA LEU A 216 -12.16 -8.17 -20.42
C LEU A 216 -12.13 -6.64 -20.59
N ALA A 217 -11.13 -5.98 -20.03
CA ALA A 217 -10.95 -4.54 -20.16
C ALA A 217 -10.79 -4.11 -21.65
N ALA A 218 -10.04 -4.89 -22.44
CA ALA A 218 -9.92 -4.63 -23.88
C ALA A 218 -11.23 -4.82 -24.65
N LYS A 219 -12.04 -5.82 -24.27
CA LYS A 219 -13.33 -6.11 -24.90
C LYS A 219 -14.34 -4.96 -24.73
N TYR A 220 -14.28 -4.26 -23.60
CA TYR A 220 -15.27 -3.23 -23.23
C TYR A 220 -14.67 -1.82 -23.12
N ASP A 221 -13.45 -1.60 -23.61
CA ASP A 221 -12.73 -0.32 -23.55
C ASP A 221 -12.61 0.25 -22.13
N VAL A 222 -12.18 -0.60 -21.19
CA VAL A 222 -12.07 -0.26 -19.77
C VAL A 222 -10.65 0.21 -19.45
N ARG A 223 -10.53 1.29 -18.68
CA ARG A 223 -9.27 1.80 -18.16
C ARG A 223 -9.02 1.29 -16.74
N ILE A 224 -7.76 1.06 -16.40
CA ILE A 224 -7.36 0.45 -15.14
C ILE A 224 -6.48 1.40 -14.35
N PHE A 225 -6.97 1.83 -13.17
CA PHE A 225 -6.12 2.44 -12.15
C PHE A 225 -5.41 1.32 -11.39
N SER A 226 -4.08 1.22 -11.57
CA SER A 226 -3.25 0.22 -10.89
C SER A 226 -2.54 0.84 -9.69
N ASP A 227 -3.05 0.57 -8.49
CA ASP A 227 -2.40 0.95 -7.24
C ASP A 227 -1.41 -0.15 -6.82
N GLU A 228 -0.12 0.16 -6.95
CA GLU A 228 0.98 -0.75 -6.65
C GLU A 228 1.83 -0.28 -5.45
N ILE A 229 1.25 0.54 -4.56
CA ILE A 229 1.97 1.09 -3.40
C ILE A 229 2.44 0.00 -2.43
N HIS A 230 1.76 -1.15 -2.39
CA HIS A 230 2.13 -2.32 -1.58
C HIS A 230 3.04 -3.31 -2.32
N ALA A 231 3.44 -3.05 -3.56
CA ALA A 231 4.28 -3.93 -4.38
C ALA A 231 5.54 -4.45 -3.67
N PRO A 232 6.25 -3.67 -2.83
CA PRO A 232 7.43 -4.17 -2.13
C PRO A 232 7.14 -5.27 -1.09
N PHE A 233 5.91 -5.31 -0.54
CA PHE A 233 5.53 -6.22 0.56
C PHE A 233 4.93 -7.51 0.02
N VAL A 234 5.72 -8.35 -0.59
CA VAL A 234 5.30 -9.66 -1.09
C VAL A 234 6.10 -10.74 -0.37
N TYR A 235 5.40 -11.72 0.20
CA TYR A 235 6.00 -12.79 0.99
C TYR A 235 6.61 -13.89 0.14
N GLN A 236 7.51 -14.67 0.76
CA GLN A 236 8.16 -15.78 0.10
C GLN A 236 7.13 -16.74 -0.52
N GLY A 237 7.38 -17.14 -1.77
CA GLY A 237 6.47 -18.00 -2.55
C GLY A 237 5.51 -17.23 -3.47
N HIS A 238 5.43 -15.91 -3.35
CA HIS A 238 4.64 -15.05 -4.22
C HIS A 238 5.53 -14.06 -4.97
N THR A 239 5.02 -13.49 -6.05
CA THR A 239 5.77 -12.53 -6.88
C THR A 239 4.84 -11.43 -7.34
N HIS A 240 5.21 -10.18 -7.04
CA HIS A 240 4.53 -9.05 -7.64
C HIS A 240 4.93 -8.90 -9.11
N VAL A 241 3.94 -8.73 -9.97
CA VAL A 241 4.13 -8.39 -11.37
C VAL A 241 3.42 -7.05 -11.60
N PRO A 242 4.14 -5.98 -11.97
CA PRO A 242 3.50 -4.71 -12.31
C PRO A 242 2.54 -4.89 -13.48
N PHE A 243 1.29 -4.44 -13.34
CA PHE A 243 0.25 -4.68 -14.36
C PHE A 243 0.67 -4.16 -15.74
N ALA A 244 1.19 -2.93 -15.80
CA ALA A 244 1.63 -2.32 -17.05
C ALA A 244 2.83 -3.02 -17.71
N SER A 245 3.57 -3.86 -16.97
CA SER A 245 4.76 -4.57 -17.49
C SER A 245 4.44 -5.85 -18.26
N ILE A 246 3.21 -6.36 -18.17
CA ILE A 246 2.86 -7.70 -18.66
C ILE A 246 2.95 -7.77 -20.18
N ASN A 247 2.36 -6.81 -20.88
CA ASN A 247 2.41 -6.70 -22.33
C ASN A 247 1.96 -5.29 -22.80
N ARG A 248 1.94 -5.06 -24.13
CA ARG A 248 1.51 -3.77 -24.68
C ARG A 248 0.06 -3.43 -24.35
N GLN A 249 -0.85 -4.40 -24.32
CA GLN A 249 -2.27 -4.16 -24.02
C GLN A 249 -2.43 -3.64 -22.59
N THR A 250 -1.82 -4.31 -21.61
CA THR A 250 -1.85 -3.87 -20.21
C THR A 250 -1.19 -2.51 -20.01
N ALA A 251 -0.08 -2.23 -20.72
CA ALA A 251 0.59 -0.92 -20.70
C ALA A 251 -0.33 0.21 -21.23
N MET A 252 -1.16 -0.05 -22.24
CA MET A 252 -2.09 0.95 -22.78
C MET A 252 -3.34 1.15 -21.92
N GLN A 253 -3.70 0.16 -21.10
CA GLN A 253 -4.86 0.22 -20.19
C GLN A 253 -4.54 0.87 -18.86
N ALA A 254 -3.28 0.76 -18.41
CA ALA A 254 -2.85 1.11 -17.08
C ALA A 254 -2.67 2.62 -16.87
N PHE A 255 -3.17 3.09 -15.72
CA PHE A 255 -2.74 4.31 -15.07
C PHE A 255 -2.15 3.88 -13.72
N THR A 256 -0.83 3.69 -13.67
CA THR A 256 -0.17 3.07 -12.51
C THR A 256 0.26 4.11 -11.49
N SER A 257 0.02 3.83 -10.21
CA SER A 257 0.50 4.64 -9.09
C SER A 257 1.30 3.81 -8.09
N THR A 258 2.38 4.38 -7.58
CA THR A 258 3.27 3.77 -6.57
C THR A 258 3.91 4.82 -5.69
N SER A 259 4.53 4.40 -4.58
CA SER A 259 5.24 5.32 -3.67
C SER A 259 6.21 4.57 -2.76
N ALA A 260 7.29 5.24 -2.36
CA ALA A 260 8.15 4.82 -1.26
C ALA A 260 7.49 4.99 0.12
N SER A 261 6.35 5.68 0.21
CA SER A 261 5.72 6.06 1.48
C SER A 261 5.37 4.89 2.38
N LYS A 262 4.99 3.73 1.83
CA LYS A 262 4.70 2.53 2.62
C LYS A 262 5.97 1.75 2.94
N SER A 263 6.81 1.48 1.95
CA SER A 263 8.02 0.67 2.12
C SER A 263 9.08 1.32 3.02
N PHE A 264 9.10 2.65 3.11
CA PHE A 264 10.05 3.39 3.93
C PHE A 264 9.41 4.23 5.05
N ASN A 265 8.11 4.04 5.27
CA ASN A 265 7.36 4.69 6.36
C ASN A 265 7.43 6.24 6.33
N ILE A 266 7.33 6.83 5.14
CA ILE A 266 7.44 8.27 4.90
C ILE A 266 6.18 8.91 4.29
N PRO A 267 4.94 8.54 4.66
CA PRO A 267 3.74 9.09 4.04
C PRO A 267 3.60 10.60 4.29
N GLY A 268 4.13 11.09 5.42
CA GLY A 268 4.09 12.52 5.79
C GLY A 268 4.94 13.40 4.89
N THR A 269 5.91 12.86 4.14
CA THR A 269 6.77 13.63 3.24
C THR A 269 6.13 13.96 1.90
N LYS A 270 4.95 13.41 1.59
CA LYS A 270 4.13 13.77 0.42
C LYS A 270 4.86 13.68 -0.92
N CYS A 271 5.30 12.46 -1.30
CA CYS A 271 5.84 12.15 -2.61
C CYS A 271 5.48 10.72 -3.03
N ALA A 272 4.69 10.62 -4.08
CA ALA A 272 4.37 9.39 -4.79
C ALA A 272 4.69 9.56 -6.27
N GLN A 273 4.49 8.54 -7.07
CA GLN A 273 4.74 8.56 -8.50
C GLN A 273 3.56 7.98 -9.26
N VAL A 274 3.20 8.62 -10.36
CA VAL A 274 2.36 8.04 -11.39
C VAL A 274 3.23 7.61 -12.57
N ILE A 275 2.95 6.43 -13.13
CA ILE A 275 3.68 5.84 -14.26
C ILE A 275 2.69 5.73 -15.43
N LEU A 276 2.89 6.55 -16.44
CA LEU A 276 2.00 6.74 -17.59
C LEU A 276 2.59 6.08 -18.82
N THR A 277 2.35 4.77 -18.97
CA THR A 277 2.85 3.97 -20.10
C THR A 277 2.03 4.14 -21.37
N ASN A 278 0.80 4.66 -21.26
CA ASN A 278 -0.01 5.07 -22.40
C ASN A 278 0.39 6.49 -22.83
N PRO A 279 0.85 6.71 -24.07
CA PRO A 279 1.25 8.05 -24.54
C PRO A 279 0.13 9.08 -24.47
N ASP A 280 -1.13 8.68 -24.68
CA ASP A 280 -2.28 9.58 -24.61
C ASP A 280 -2.49 10.10 -23.17
N ASP A 281 -2.23 9.25 -22.15
CA ASP A 281 -2.29 9.67 -20.76
C ASP A 281 -1.17 10.64 -20.40
N LEU A 282 0.03 10.42 -20.92
CA LEU A 282 1.16 11.33 -20.70
C LEU A 282 0.88 12.70 -21.34
N GLU A 283 0.33 12.72 -22.57
CA GLU A 283 -0.09 13.98 -23.22
C GLU A 283 -1.20 14.68 -22.44
N LEU A 284 -2.19 13.92 -21.98
CA LEU A 284 -3.28 14.46 -21.14
C LEU A 284 -2.74 14.99 -19.82
N TRP A 285 -1.80 14.30 -19.17
CA TRP A 285 -1.14 14.74 -17.95
C TRP A 285 -0.46 16.10 -18.15
N MET A 286 0.34 16.24 -19.19
CA MET A 286 1.07 17.48 -19.49
C MET A 286 0.16 18.67 -19.77
N ARG A 287 -1.06 18.43 -20.27
CA ARG A 287 -2.03 19.49 -20.53
C ARG A 287 -2.86 19.89 -19.31
N ASN A 288 -3.28 18.88 -18.51
CA ASN A 288 -4.36 19.09 -17.53
C ASN A 288 -3.94 18.82 -16.08
N ALA A 289 -2.88 18.03 -15.86
CA ALA A 289 -2.53 17.51 -14.55
C ALA A 289 -1.12 17.89 -14.05
N GLU A 290 -0.34 18.61 -14.85
CA GLU A 290 1.00 19.08 -14.43
C GLU A 290 0.98 19.86 -13.11
N TRP A 291 -0.13 20.54 -12.81
CA TRP A 291 -0.32 21.24 -11.53
C TRP A 291 -0.28 20.30 -10.32
N SER A 292 -0.69 19.04 -10.47
CA SER A 292 -0.60 18.05 -9.41
C SER A 292 0.85 17.72 -9.00
N GLU A 293 1.80 17.83 -9.95
CA GLU A 293 3.23 17.69 -9.63
C GLU A 293 3.72 18.80 -8.69
N HIS A 294 3.17 20.01 -8.84
CA HIS A 294 3.56 21.20 -8.06
C HIS A 294 3.24 21.04 -6.57
N GLN A 295 2.30 20.16 -6.22
CA GLN A 295 1.91 19.87 -4.85
C GLN A 295 2.86 18.88 -4.15
N THR A 296 3.78 18.25 -4.89
CA THR A 296 4.77 17.34 -4.32
C THR A 296 5.75 18.12 -3.45
N ALA A 297 5.94 17.66 -2.22
CA ALA A 297 6.89 18.28 -1.30
C ALA A 297 8.34 18.01 -1.74
N THR A 298 9.15 19.06 -1.80
CA THR A 298 10.58 18.94 -2.15
C THR A 298 11.32 17.98 -1.20
N ILE A 299 11.05 18.06 0.09
CA ILE A 299 11.62 17.16 1.08
C ILE A 299 11.19 15.70 0.82
N GLY A 300 9.97 15.50 0.32
CA GLY A 300 9.47 14.19 -0.07
C GLY A 300 10.16 13.63 -1.30
N ALA A 301 10.47 14.48 -2.28
CA ALA A 301 11.25 14.08 -3.45
C ALA A 301 12.67 13.63 -3.07
N ILE A 302 13.32 14.38 -2.18
CA ILE A 302 14.65 14.06 -1.64
C ILE A 302 14.60 12.74 -0.86
N ALA A 303 13.66 12.59 0.07
CA ALA A 303 13.49 11.39 0.88
C ALA A 303 13.18 10.14 0.03
N THR A 304 12.29 10.28 -0.97
CA THR A 304 11.95 9.19 -1.89
C THR A 304 13.14 8.75 -2.75
N THR A 305 13.93 9.70 -3.25
CA THR A 305 15.14 9.41 -4.02
C THR A 305 16.14 8.63 -3.16
N ALA A 306 16.43 9.11 -1.94
CA ALA A 306 17.32 8.44 -1.01
C ALA A 306 16.82 7.03 -0.63
N ALA A 307 15.52 6.87 -0.42
CA ALA A 307 14.89 5.59 -0.13
C ALA A 307 15.10 4.56 -1.24
N TYR A 308 14.81 4.93 -2.49
CA TYR A 308 14.96 4.03 -3.63
C TYR A 308 16.41 3.73 -3.97
N ASP A 309 17.30 4.72 -3.88
CA ASP A 309 18.70 4.56 -4.27
C ASP A 309 19.56 3.87 -3.18
N GLY A 310 19.23 4.06 -1.89
CA GLY A 310 20.08 3.58 -0.78
C GLY A 310 19.38 2.69 0.26
N GLY A 311 18.06 2.57 0.21
CA GLY A 311 17.28 1.95 1.28
C GLY A 311 17.06 0.44 1.17
N ALA A 312 17.53 -0.23 0.11
CA ALA A 312 17.20 -1.62 -0.17
C ALA A 312 17.55 -2.57 0.99
N ALA A 313 18.76 -2.47 1.55
CA ALA A 313 19.20 -3.34 2.65
C ALA A 313 18.40 -3.12 3.94
N TRP A 314 18.01 -1.88 4.24
CA TRP A 314 17.12 -1.60 5.37
C TRP A 314 15.75 -2.23 5.14
N PHE A 315 15.20 -2.11 3.95
CA PHE A 315 13.90 -2.68 3.61
C PHE A 315 13.90 -4.21 3.63
N GLU A 316 15.01 -4.88 3.30
CA GLU A 316 15.16 -6.33 3.50
C GLU A 316 15.03 -6.71 4.98
N GLY A 317 15.60 -5.91 5.90
CA GLY A 317 15.41 -6.08 7.34
C GLY A 317 13.96 -5.88 7.78
N VAL A 318 13.27 -4.86 7.23
CA VAL A 318 11.83 -4.64 7.43
C VAL A 318 11.03 -5.86 7.00
N MET A 319 11.29 -6.40 5.81
CA MET A 319 10.57 -7.57 5.31
C MET A 319 10.78 -8.80 6.20
N ALA A 320 12.00 -9.07 6.63
CA ALA A 320 12.28 -10.16 7.55
C ALA A 320 11.52 -10.01 8.88
N TYR A 321 11.39 -8.77 9.39
CA TYR A 321 10.63 -8.49 10.60
C TYR A 321 9.12 -8.63 10.39
N ILE A 322 8.59 -8.17 9.27
CA ILE A 322 7.18 -8.35 8.88
C ILE A 322 6.85 -9.84 8.71
N GLU A 323 7.75 -10.64 8.13
CA GLU A 323 7.57 -12.10 8.00
C GLU A 323 7.56 -12.80 9.36
N ARG A 324 8.34 -12.31 10.33
CA ARG A 324 8.26 -12.75 11.73
C ARG A 324 6.88 -12.44 12.34
N ASN A 325 6.38 -11.23 12.11
CA ASN A 325 5.10 -10.78 12.64
C ASN A 325 3.93 -11.55 12.00
N ILE A 326 3.91 -11.76 10.69
CA ILE A 326 2.84 -12.52 10.04
C ILE A 326 2.84 -13.99 10.48
N ALA A 327 4.00 -14.56 10.78
CA ALA A 327 4.08 -15.92 11.35
C ALA A 327 3.37 -15.99 12.70
N LEU A 328 3.50 -14.96 13.56
CA LEU A 328 2.74 -14.86 14.81
C LEU A 328 1.24 -14.72 14.54
N VAL A 329 0.83 -13.83 13.63
CA VAL A 329 -0.59 -13.68 13.26
C VAL A 329 -1.16 -15.04 12.84
N ASN A 330 -0.49 -15.74 11.92
CA ASN A 330 -0.93 -17.06 11.43
C ASN A 330 -1.04 -18.09 12.55
N GLU A 331 -0.08 -18.08 13.50
CA GLU A 331 -0.13 -18.96 14.68
C GLU A 331 -1.32 -18.65 15.58
N GLN A 332 -1.57 -17.38 15.89
CA GLN A 332 -2.69 -16.96 16.73
C GLN A 332 -4.04 -17.31 16.08
N MET A 333 -4.18 -17.07 14.78
CA MET A 333 -5.41 -17.39 14.04
C MET A 333 -5.66 -18.90 13.96
N ARG A 334 -4.61 -19.70 13.85
CA ARG A 334 -4.74 -21.16 13.81
C ARG A 334 -5.07 -21.79 15.18
N THR A 335 -4.62 -21.18 16.26
CA THR A 335 -4.71 -21.74 17.63
C THR A 335 -5.81 -21.07 18.45
N ARG A 336 -5.57 -19.84 18.93
CA ARG A 336 -6.48 -19.16 19.85
C ARG A 336 -7.74 -18.61 19.16
N PHE A 337 -7.61 -18.15 17.90
CA PHE A 337 -8.70 -17.55 17.14
C PHE A 337 -9.28 -18.47 16.06
N ALA A 338 -9.22 -19.79 16.26
CA ALA A 338 -9.58 -20.79 15.25
C ALA A 338 -11.05 -20.70 14.75
N LYS A 339 -11.95 -20.02 15.50
CA LYS A 339 -13.33 -19.76 15.07
C LYS A 339 -13.50 -18.49 14.22
N VAL A 340 -12.47 -17.63 14.14
CA VAL A 340 -12.45 -16.42 13.31
C VAL A 340 -12.04 -16.83 11.90
N ARG A 341 -12.76 -16.33 10.89
CA ARG A 341 -12.37 -16.59 9.49
C ARG A 341 -11.19 -15.71 9.11
N TYR A 342 -10.19 -16.34 8.52
CA TYR A 342 -8.95 -15.71 8.15
C TYR A 342 -8.35 -16.39 6.93
N VAL A 343 -7.93 -15.62 5.95
CA VAL A 343 -7.11 -16.06 4.82
C VAL A 343 -5.73 -15.47 5.01
N GLU A 344 -4.71 -16.32 4.99
CA GLU A 344 -3.32 -15.90 5.12
C GLU A 344 -2.94 -14.92 4.00
N PRO A 345 -2.49 -13.69 4.32
CA PRO A 345 -2.13 -12.74 3.28
C PRO A 345 -0.85 -13.16 2.55
N GLN A 346 -0.80 -12.89 1.28
CA GLN A 346 0.35 -13.17 0.39
C GLN A 346 1.32 -11.98 0.32
N GLY A 347 0.90 -10.85 0.85
CA GLY A 347 1.65 -9.61 0.89
C GLY A 347 0.99 -8.56 1.79
N THR A 348 1.50 -7.36 1.79
CA THR A 348 1.18 -6.24 2.69
C THR A 348 1.64 -6.47 4.15
N TYR A 349 1.30 -5.59 5.06
CA TYR A 349 1.43 -5.78 6.52
C TYR A 349 0.08 -5.59 7.21
N ILE A 350 -0.98 -6.03 6.51
CA ILE A 350 -2.37 -5.89 6.92
C ILE A 350 -3.01 -7.27 6.92
N ALA A 351 -3.74 -7.60 7.99
CA ALA A 351 -4.56 -8.79 8.12
C ALA A 351 -6.05 -8.42 8.10
N TRP A 352 -6.86 -9.25 7.44
CA TRP A 352 -8.31 -9.15 7.40
C TRP A 352 -8.92 -10.28 8.22
N LEU A 353 -9.61 -9.91 9.31
CA LEU A 353 -10.14 -10.84 10.31
C LEU A 353 -11.67 -10.74 10.35
N ASP A 354 -12.37 -11.85 10.09
CA ASP A 354 -13.84 -11.93 10.12
C ASP A 354 -14.32 -12.60 11.42
N PHE A 355 -14.87 -11.79 12.32
CA PHE A 355 -15.44 -12.20 13.61
C PHE A 355 -16.93 -12.53 13.54
N SER A 356 -17.53 -12.51 12.36
CA SER A 356 -18.97 -12.83 12.21
C SER A 356 -19.36 -14.22 12.72
N PRO A 357 -18.50 -15.27 12.65
CA PRO A 357 -18.82 -16.56 13.24
C PRO A 357 -18.96 -16.55 14.76
N LEU A 358 -18.37 -15.56 15.44
CA LEU A 358 -18.52 -15.36 16.89
C LEU A 358 -19.77 -14.52 17.25
N GLY A 359 -20.55 -14.08 16.26
CA GLY A 359 -21.73 -13.24 16.48
C GLY A 359 -21.42 -11.79 16.84
N ILE A 360 -20.16 -11.35 16.66
CA ILE A 360 -19.73 -9.97 16.94
C ILE A 360 -20.02 -9.11 15.70
N GLY A 361 -21.08 -8.29 15.76
CA GLY A 361 -21.48 -7.44 14.62
C GLY A 361 -20.63 -6.19 14.42
N ASP A 362 -19.88 -5.75 15.44
CA ASP A 362 -18.99 -4.58 15.41
C ASP A 362 -17.72 -4.90 16.20
N PRO A 363 -16.81 -5.69 15.62
CA PRO A 363 -15.60 -6.14 16.31
C PRO A 363 -14.61 -5.00 16.57
N ALA A 364 -14.55 -3.97 15.74
CA ALA A 364 -13.67 -2.83 15.96
C ALA A 364 -14.01 -2.09 17.27
N ASN A 365 -15.27 -1.74 17.46
CA ASN A 365 -15.75 -1.12 18.70
C ASN A 365 -15.69 -2.08 19.91
N TYR A 366 -15.91 -3.39 19.68
CA TYR A 366 -15.78 -4.40 20.72
C TYR A 366 -14.36 -4.42 21.31
N PHE A 367 -13.34 -4.57 20.47
CA PHE A 367 -11.94 -4.62 20.91
C PHE A 367 -11.44 -3.26 21.41
N PHE A 368 -11.90 -2.17 20.84
CA PHE A 368 -11.60 -0.84 21.33
C PHE A 368 -12.01 -0.67 22.80
N LYS A 369 -13.24 -1.09 23.15
CA LYS A 369 -13.79 -0.93 24.50
C LYS A 369 -13.30 -1.95 25.52
N LYS A 370 -13.09 -3.21 25.08
CA LYS A 370 -12.80 -4.32 25.99
C LYS A 370 -11.33 -4.72 26.05
N ALA A 371 -10.58 -4.42 24.98
CA ALA A 371 -9.19 -4.81 24.87
C ALA A 371 -8.22 -3.62 24.80
N ASN A 372 -8.69 -2.38 24.67
CA ASN A 372 -7.87 -1.22 24.34
C ASN A 372 -7.00 -1.47 23.09
N VAL A 373 -7.61 -2.05 22.04
CA VAL A 373 -7.02 -2.28 20.73
C VAL A 373 -7.84 -1.54 19.70
N ALA A 374 -7.20 -0.62 18.98
CA ALA A 374 -7.82 0.16 17.91
C ALA A 374 -7.59 -0.50 16.56
N LEU A 375 -8.65 -0.98 15.91
CA LEU A 375 -8.66 -1.64 14.61
C LEU A 375 -9.51 -0.81 13.63
N THR A 376 -9.27 -0.95 12.32
CA THR A 376 -10.18 -0.37 11.32
C THR A 376 -11.45 -1.22 11.24
N ASP A 377 -12.60 -0.56 11.28
CA ASP A 377 -13.90 -1.20 11.06
C ASP A 377 -13.98 -1.74 9.61
N GLY A 378 -14.30 -3.01 9.47
CA GLY A 378 -14.41 -3.63 8.15
C GLY A 378 -15.47 -2.98 7.25
N ARG A 379 -16.54 -2.39 7.83
CA ARG A 379 -17.57 -1.66 7.09
C ARG A 379 -17.04 -0.46 6.30
N GLU A 380 -15.93 0.12 6.74
CA GLU A 380 -15.26 1.18 5.99
C GLU A 380 -14.64 0.67 4.67
N CYS A 381 -14.36 -0.64 4.59
CA CYS A 381 -13.78 -1.30 3.41
C CYS A 381 -14.84 -1.83 2.42
N GLY A 382 -16.12 -1.53 2.62
CA GLY A 382 -17.27 -1.97 1.83
C GLY A 382 -18.29 -2.74 2.64
N GLU A 383 -19.52 -2.91 2.11
CA GLU A 383 -20.60 -3.58 2.80
C GLU A 383 -20.29 -5.03 3.22
N VAL A 384 -19.42 -5.70 2.46
CA VAL A 384 -18.92 -7.07 2.77
C VAL A 384 -18.10 -7.13 4.05
N GLY A 385 -17.62 -6.00 4.56
CA GLY A 385 -16.79 -5.92 5.76
C GLY A 385 -17.53 -5.94 7.07
N ARG A 386 -18.85 -6.12 7.08
CA ARG A 386 -19.64 -6.23 8.31
C ARG A 386 -19.20 -7.43 9.15
N GLY A 387 -18.84 -7.20 10.41
CA GLY A 387 -18.31 -8.24 11.31
C GLY A 387 -16.81 -8.50 11.13
N CYS A 388 -16.14 -7.76 10.24
CA CYS A 388 -14.72 -7.85 10.00
C CYS A 388 -13.95 -6.67 10.59
N VAL A 389 -12.64 -6.84 10.74
CA VAL A 389 -11.69 -5.76 10.99
C VAL A 389 -10.49 -5.87 10.07
N ARG A 390 -9.90 -4.72 9.78
CA ARG A 390 -8.58 -4.61 9.19
C ARG A 390 -7.56 -4.32 10.28
N MET A 391 -6.53 -5.15 10.40
CA MET A 391 -5.47 -5.05 11.40
C MET A 391 -4.13 -4.79 10.73
N ASN A 392 -3.45 -3.69 11.10
CA ASN A 392 -2.04 -3.48 10.81
C ASN A 392 -1.18 -4.24 11.84
N PHE A 393 -0.30 -5.11 11.37
CA PHE A 393 0.63 -5.86 12.23
C PHE A 393 2.11 -5.44 12.07
N ALA A 394 2.39 -4.32 11.39
CA ALA A 394 3.74 -3.75 11.31
C ALA A 394 4.03 -2.89 12.55
N MET A 395 4.12 -3.55 13.69
CA MET A 395 4.42 -3.01 15.01
C MET A 395 5.51 -3.85 15.69
N PRO A 396 6.12 -3.40 16.80
CA PRO A 396 7.02 -4.22 17.60
C PRO A 396 6.42 -5.59 17.92
N TYR A 397 7.20 -6.65 17.74
CA TYR A 397 6.72 -8.02 17.96
C TYR A 397 6.09 -8.24 19.33
N PRO A 398 6.68 -7.76 20.46
CA PRO A 398 6.04 -7.90 21.78
C PRO A 398 4.71 -7.16 21.89
N LEU A 399 4.56 -6.01 21.23
CA LEU A 399 3.27 -5.31 21.20
C LEU A 399 2.23 -6.03 20.35
N LEU A 400 2.66 -6.73 19.30
CA LEU A 400 1.76 -7.59 18.52
C LEU A 400 1.29 -8.81 19.33
N GLU A 401 2.17 -9.43 20.11
CA GLU A 401 1.79 -10.49 21.07
C GLU A 401 0.79 -9.95 22.10
N GLU A 402 1.07 -8.81 22.72
CA GLU A 402 0.17 -8.15 23.67
C GLU A 402 -1.18 -7.81 23.04
N CYS A 403 -1.19 -7.37 21.77
CA CYS A 403 -2.43 -7.09 21.03
C CYS A 403 -3.33 -8.34 20.98
N PHE A 404 -2.80 -9.49 20.59
CA PHE A 404 -3.55 -10.74 20.57
C PHE A 404 -3.95 -11.21 21.97
N ASP A 405 -3.09 -11.02 22.96
CA ASP A 405 -3.41 -11.37 24.36
C ASP A 405 -4.58 -10.55 24.88
N ARG A 406 -4.57 -9.23 24.68
CA ARG A 406 -5.69 -8.36 25.09
C ARG A 406 -6.99 -8.74 24.36
N MET A 407 -6.94 -9.04 23.07
CA MET A 407 -8.09 -9.47 22.27
C MET A 407 -8.66 -10.80 22.78
N ALA A 408 -7.79 -11.77 23.06
CA ALA A 408 -8.21 -13.09 23.54
C ALA A 408 -8.85 -13.02 24.94
N VAL A 409 -8.24 -12.29 25.89
CA VAL A 409 -8.81 -12.07 27.24
C VAL A 409 -10.22 -11.47 27.14
N ALA A 410 -10.46 -10.52 26.24
CA ALA A 410 -11.78 -9.93 26.04
C ALA A 410 -12.80 -10.96 25.53
N LEU A 411 -12.42 -11.82 24.58
CA LEU A 411 -13.29 -12.86 24.04
C LEU A 411 -13.55 -13.99 25.06
N GLU A 412 -12.54 -14.42 25.81
CA GLU A 412 -12.65 -15.43 26.88
C GLU A 412 -13.61 -14.95 27.98
N ALA A 413 -13.53 -13.69 28.38
CA ALA A 413 -14.41 -13.11 29.39
C ALA A 413 -15.90 -13.16 28.98
N ASP A 414 -16.18 -13.14 27.67
CA ASP A 414 -17.53 -13.26 27.13
C ASP A 414 -17.91 -14.70 26.70
N GLY A 415 -16.99 -15.69 26.87
CA GLY A 415 -17.22 -17.09 26.50
C GLY A 415 -17.27 -17.33 24.97
N LEU A 416 -16.56 -16.52 24.18
CA LEU A 416 -16.57 -16.57 22.72
C LEU A 416 -15.42 -17.41 22.12
N LEU A 417 -14.32 -17.64 22.86
CA LEU A 417 -13.21 -18.54 22.47
C LEU A 417 -13.44 -19.97 22.89
#